data_70c31febcd7131df725c6b2fa02d4e76
#
_entry.id   70c31febcd7131df725c6b2fa02d4e76
#
_cell.length_a   1.000
_cell.length_b   1.000
_cell.length_c   1.000
_cell.angle_alpha   90.00
_cell.angle_beta   90.00
_cell.angle_gamma   90.00
#
_symmetry.space_group_name_H-M   'P 1'
#
loop_
_entity.id
_entity.type
_entity.pdbx_description
1 polymer ?
#
loop_
_entity_poly.entity_id
_entity_poly.type
_entity_poly.pdbx_seq_one_letter_code
_entity_poly.pdbx_strand_id
1 'polypeptide(L)'
;MFQVHLWTGIGIGLYVVVLCITGSVLVFRRELMRTYSNRPQVSAHAPDTKPLTEDQLGAAAHRAYPDFAVEKVWRGRRGNTPVDIWMDRKGEKKQHLFDPYNGADLGETRPRSVRFIDWLVSLHDDLLGGMNGRIVNGVGAILLTLLCLTGAVIWWQGASKWQRGLTVQWRSGWQRINWDLHSAIGFWAFVAVLVWAISGIYLVFPHPFGALVDFLQPLDPESLVPRRGDLALEWLAKLHFGRFAGIKTKWTWAILGIIPPVLFITGAVMWWNRVLRPFRSGRRQPARTKDSLHEQPAGGIRGRRADGRAHGVAAAGRGLRAVRIRHER
;
A
#
# COMPACT_ATOMS: atom_id res chain seq x y z
N MET A 1 -16.22 -10.49 -10.77
CA MET A 1 -14.97 -9.73 -10.60
C MET A 1 -15.18 -8.29 -10.15
N PHE A 2 -15.98 -7.47 -10.87
CA PHE A 2 -16.19 -6.07 -10.49
C PHE A 2 -16.67 -5.85 -9.04
N GLN A 3 -17.69 -6.60 -8.58
CA GLN A 3 -18.17 -6.48 -7.19
C GLN A 3 -17.11 -6.88 -6.17
N VAL A 4 -16.32 -7.92 -6.45
CA VAL A 4 -15.22 -8.34 -5.57
C VAL A 4 -14.20 -7.21 -5.45
N HIS A 5 -13.73 -6.65 -6.57
CA HIS A 5 -12.79 -5.52 -6.56
C HIS A 5 -13.34 -4.31 -5.81
N LEU A 6 -14.60 -3.94 -6.06
CA LEU A 6 -15.26 -2.79 -5.45
C LEU A 6 -15.33 -2.93 -3.92
N TRP A 7 -15.89 -4.04 -3.43
CA TRP A 7 -16.10 -4.23 -1.99
C TRP A 7 -14.81 -4.52 -1.24
N THR A 8 -13.87 -5.26 -1.84
CA THR A 8 -12.53 -5.44 -1.26
C THR A 8 -11.82 -4.09 -1.19
N GLY A 9 -11.86 -3.29 -2.27
CA GLY A 9 -11.20 -1.98 -2.29
C GLY A 9 -11.74 -1.01 -1.25
N ILE A 10 -13.06 -0.96 -1.03
CA ILE A 10 -13.66 -0.13 0.02
C ILE A 10 -13.35 -0.70 1.41
N GLY A 11 -13.43 -2.04 1.58
CA GLY A 11 -13.23 -2.69 2.87
C GLY A 11 -11.81 -2.54 3.41
N ILE A 12 -10.78 -2.69 2.56
CA ILE A 12 -9.37 -2.58 2.99
C ILE A 12 -8.73 -1.23 2.66
N GLY A 13 -9.44 -0.32 2.01
CA GLY A 13 -8.84 0.89 1.46
C GLY A 13 -8.15 1.77 2.49
N LEU A 14 -8.80 2.03 3.64
CA LEU A 14 -8.20 2.81 4.72
C LEU A 14 -6.96 2.12 5.31
N TYR A 15 -7.02 0.80 5.49
CA TYR A 15 -5.87 0.00 5.90
C TYR A 15 -4.71 0.16 4.91
N VAL A 16 -4.95 0.05 3.60
CA VAL A 16 -3.93 0.25 2.57
C VAL A 16 -3.32 1.66 2.62
N VAL A 17 -4.15 2.70 2.84
CA VAL A 17 -3.67 4.08 3.00
C VAL A 17 -2.70 4.19 4.17
N VAL A 18 -3.06 3.65 5.34
CA VAL A 18 -2.21 3.68 6.54
C VAL A 18 -0.88 2.97 6.29
N LEU A 19 -0.91 1.77 5.71
CA LEU A 19 0.32 1.00 5.44
C LEU A 19 1.20 1.67 4.39
N CYS A 20 0.62 2.23 3.35
CA CYS A 20 1.40 2.88 2.29
C CYS A 20 2.06 4.17 2.78
N ILE A 21 1.37 4.98 3.60
CA ILE A 21 1.95 6.19 4.18
C ILE A 21 3.06 5.83 5.17
N THR A 22 2.82 4.90 6.10
CA THR A 22 3.83 4.46 7.06
C THR A 22 5.02 3.80 6.38
N GLY A 23 4.77 2.93 5.38
CA GLY A 23 5.80 2.30 4.58
C GLY A 23 6.68 3.30 3.83
N SER A 24 6.08 4.34 3.23
CA SER A 24 6.82 5.42 2.54
C SER A 24 7.82 6.13 3.47
N VAL A 25 7.45 6.35 4.72
CA VAL A 25 8.35 6.91 5.75
C VAL A 25 9.41 5.89 6.16
N LEU A 26 9.02 4.64 6.39
CA LEU A 26 9.89 3.57 6.90
C LEU A 26 10.93 3.07 5.89
N VAL A 27 10.80 3.37 4.61
CA VAL A 27 11.88 3.18 3.63
C VAL A 27 13.17 3.87 4.10
N PHE A 28 13.04 5.02 4.80
CA PHE A 28 14.16 5.79 5.37
C PHE A 28 14.46 5.44 6.83
N ARG A 29 13.91 4.33 7.37
CA ARG A 29 14.07 3.97 8.79
C ARG A 29 15.52 4.01 9.27
N ARG A 30 16.48 3.53 8.46
CA ARG A 30 17.91 3.52 8.85
C ARG A 30 18.47 4.94 9.00
N GLU A 31 18.13 5.84 8.10
CA GLU A 31 18.55 7.23 8.10
C GLU A 31 17.91 7.96 9.28
N LEU A 32 16.60 7.79 9.47
CA LEU A 32 15.85 8.35 10.59
C LEU A 32 16.43 7.89 11.94
N MET A 33 16.66 6.58 12.10
CA MET A 33 17.27 6.04 13.31
C MET A 33 18.68 6.56 13.52
N ARG A 34 19.49 6.71 12.45
CA ARG A 34 20.85 7.27 12.56
C ARG A 34 20.82 8.74 12.98
N THR A 35 19.88 9.52 12.45
CA THR A 35 19.76 10.96 12.75
C THR A 35 19.22 11.21 14.14
N TYR A 36 18.24 10.42 14.56
CA TYR A 36 17.51 10.68 15.80
C TYR A 36 17.89 9.80 16.99
N SER A 37 18.72 8.76 16.79
CA SER A 37 19.30 8.02 17.92
C SER A 37 20.30 8.88 18.63
N ASN A 38 20.16 9.00 19.94
CA ASN A 38 21.16 9.61 20.78
C ASN A 38 22.45 8.76 20.73
N ARG A 39 23.55 9.36 20.33
CA ARG A 39 24.87 8.73 20.32
C ARG A 39 25.85 9.68 21.01
N PRO A 40 25.68 9.88 22.33
CA PRO A 40 26.58 10.73 23.07
C PRO A 40 28.01 10.18 22.99
N GLN A 41 28.95 11.08 22.91
CA GLN A 41 30.36 10.72 23.01
C GLN A 41 30.70 10.51 24.48
N VAL A 42 31.51 9.50 24.75
CA VAL A 42 32.10 9.28 26.06
C VAL A 42 33.12 10.42 26.29
N SER A 43 33.21 10.93 27.50
CA SER A 43 34.12 12.01 27.86
C SER A 43 35.58 11.65 27.55
N ALA A 44 36.37 12.64 27.17
CA ALA A 44 37.80 12.45 27.02
C ALA A 44 38.40 11.99 28.36
N HIS A 45 39.22 10.95 28.32
CA HIS A 45 39.89 10.38 29.49
C HIS A 45 41.36 10.08 29.17
N ALA A 46 42.20 10.04 30.20
CA ALA A 46 43.58 9.65 30.04
C ALA A 46 43.69 8.18 29.56
N PRO A 47 44.72 7.81 28.78
CA PRO A 47 44.85 6.47 28.21
C PRO A 47 44.76 5.32 29.23
N ASP A 48 45.18 5.57 30.47
CA ASP A 48 45.24 4.58 31.55
C ASP A 48 44.03 4.62 32.48
N THR A 49 43.01 5.45 32.17
CA THR A 49 41.81 5.56 33.03
C THR A 49 40.99 4.28 32.93
N LYS A 50 40.80 3.60 34.04
CA LYS A 50 39.95 2.41 34.13
C LYS A 50 38.49 2.82 34.13
N PRO A 51 37.63 2.14 33.36
CA PRO A 51 36.17 2.37 33.44
C PRO A 51 35.64 1.98 34.81
N LEU A 52 34.59 2.66 35.27
CA LEU A 52 33.86 2.37 36.50
C LEU A 52 33.33 0.94 36.49
N THR A 53 33.23 0.31 37.63
CA THR A 53 32.62 -1.01 37.79
C THR A 53 31.10 -0.92 37.58
N GLU A 54 30.41 -2.07 37.44
CA GLU A 54 28.94 -2.10 37.32
C GLU A 54 28.26 -1.54 38.54
N ASP A 55 28.80 -1.84 39.77
CA ASP A 55 28.27 -1.31 41.00
C ASP A 55 28.43 0.22 41.10
N GLN A 56 29.57 0.76 40.66
CA GLN A 56 29.79 2.19 40.62
C GLN A 56 28.86 2.90 39.63
N LEU A 57 28.60 2.28 38.49
CA LEU A 57 27.64 2.79 37.50
C LEU A 57 26.20 2.68 38.01
N GLY A 58 25.85 1.56 38.66
CA GLY A 58 24.58 1.42 39.34
C GLY A 58 24.33 2.46 40.43
N ALA A 59 25.37 2.75 41.22
CA ALA A 59 25.33 3.83 42.23
C ALA A 59 25.20 5.21 41.58
N ALA A 60 25.83 5.45 40.44
CA ALA A 60 25.69 6.70 39.68
C ALA A 60 24.26 6.85 39.14
N ALA A 61 23.68 5.77 38.59
CA ALA A 61 22.31 5.76 38.12
C ALA A 61 21.31 5.99 39.25
N HIS A 62 21.52 5.37 40.44
CA HIS A 62 20.67 5.59 41.59
C HIS A 62 20.75 7.03 42.14
N ARG A 63 21.95 7.65 42.08
CA ARG A 63 22.09 9.08 42.43
C ARG A 63 21.32 10.00 41.49
N ALA A 64 21.34 9.68 40.20
CA ALA A 64 20.62 10.47 39.18
C ALA A 64 19.10 10.24 39.25
N TYR A 65 18.69 9.02 39.62
CA TYR A 65 17.28 8.59 39.66
C TYR A 65 16.97 7.83 40.97
N PRO A 66 16.85 8.51 42.11
CA PRO A 66 16.70 7.86 43.41
C PRO A 66 15.49 6.96 43.56
N ASP A 67 14.40 7.28 42.82
CA ASP A 67 13.13 6.54 42.89
C ASP A 67 13.12 5.26 42.02
N PHE A 68 14.19 5.03 41.24
CA PHE A 68 14.28 3.90 40.33
C PHE A 68 15.28 2.86 40.82
N ALA A 69 14.89 1.59 40.78
CA ALA A 69 15.79 0.47 41.02
C ALA A 69 16.54 0.14 39.71
N VAL A 70 17.84 -0.09 39.82
CA VAL A 70 18.64 -0.54 38.68
C VAL A 70 18.38 -2.02 38.41
N GLU A 71 17.81 -2.36 37.25
CA GLU A 71 17.55 -3.74 36.85
C GLU A 71 18.76 -4.36 36.14
N LYS A 72 19.43 -3.57 35.30
CA LYS A 72 20.50 -4.08 34.45
C LYS A 72 21.47 -2.99 34.03
N VAL A 73 22.76 -3.30 34.08
CA VAL A 73 23.84 -2.51 33.53
C VAL A 73 24.36 -3.28 32.29
N TRP A 74 24.24 -2.69 31.11
CA TRP A 74 24.67 -3.34 29.87
C TRP A 74 25.80 -2.56 29.21
N ARG A 75 26.95 -3.22 29.08
CA ARG A 75 28.14 -2.69 28.40
C ARG A 75 28.15 -3.15 26.96
N GLY A 76 28.33 -2.25 26.03
CA GLY A 76 28.55 -2.58 24.62
C GLY A 76 29.82 -3.42 24.42
N ARG A 77 29.91 -4.09 23.28
CA ARG A 77 31.10 -4.93 22.94
C ARG A 77 32.42 -4.14 22.82
N ARG A 78 32.36 -2.83 22.65
CA ARG A 78 33.54 -1.94 22.54
C ARG A 78 33.70 -1.15 23.83
N GLY A 79 34.88 -1.20 24.43
CA GLY A 79 35.16 -0.62 25.75
C GLY A 79 34.93 0.89 25.88
N ASN A 80 34.94 1.61 24.78
CA ASN A 80 34.79 3.07 24.75
C ASN A 80 33.42 3.50 24.19
N THR A 81 32.36 2.87 24.70
CA THR A 81 30.97 3.22 24.34
C THR A 81 30.17 3.50 25.61
N PRO A 82 29.17 4.39 25.53
CA PRO A 82 28.24 4.58 26.64
C PRO A 82 27.65 3.28 27.17
N VAL A 83 27.43 3.22 28.46
CA VAL A 83 26.81 2.08 29.13
C VAL A 83 25.30 2.31 29.24
N ASP A 84 24.52 1.35 28.81
CA ASP A 84 23.05 1.40 28.87
C ASP A 84 22.59 0.84 30.22
N ILE A 85 21.91 1.66 31.01
CA ILE A 85 21.39 1.28 32.33
C ILE A 85 19.88 1.27 32.28
N TRP A 86 19.33 0.12 32.67
CA TRP A 86 17.91 -0.12 32.73
C TRP A 86 17.44 0.02 34.15
N MET A 87 16.42 0.82 34.35
CA MET A 87 15.90 1.16 35.67
C MET A 87 14.38 0.96 35.69
N ASP A 88 13.85 0.47 36.78
CA ASP A 88 12.41 0.26 37.00
C ASP A 88 11.92 0.96 38.25
N ARG A 89 10.73 1.53 38.18
CA ARG A 89 9.96 2.06 39.29
C ARG A 89 8.52 1.55 39.20
N LYS A 90 8.22 0.47 39.89
CA LYS A 90 6.86 -0.11 39.94
C LYS A 90 6.25 -0.35 38.54
N GLY A 91 7.06 -0.84 37.59
CA GLY A 91 6.65 -1.09 36.20
C GLY A 91 6.90 0.07 35.22
N GLU A 92 7.26 1.25 35.69
CA GLU A 92 7.75 2.33 34.86
C GLU A 92 9.23 2.11 34.53
N LYS A 93 9.52 1.79 33.28
CA LYS A 93 10.88 1.48 32.83
C LYS A 93 11.54 2.69 32.21
N LYS A 94 12.78 2.96 32.64
CA LYS A 94 13.68 3.97 32.04
C LYS A 94 14.95 3.32 31.55
N GLN A 95 15.45 3.81 30.43
CA GLN A 95 16.74 3.40 29.87
C GLN A 95 17.56 4.67 29.57
N HIS A 96 18.72 4.77 30.21
CA HIS A 96 19.63 5.90 30.06
C HIS A 96 21.04 5.44 29.76
N LEU A 97 21.73 6.24 28.98
CA LEU A 97 23.14 6.06 28.68
C LEU A 97 23.98 6.76 29.73
N PHE A 98 24.97 6.07 30.27
CA PHE A 98 25.93 6.61 31.22
C PHE A 98 27.36 6.56 30.67
N ASP A 99 28.15 7.57 31.02
CA ASP A 99 29.56 7.59 30.70
C ASP A 99 30.30 6.54 31.55
N PRO A 100 31.02 5.60 30.91
CA PRO A 100 31.71 4.51 31.62
C PRO A 100 32.85 4.97 32.51
N TYR A 101 33.35 6.20 32.39
CA TYR A 101 34.52 6.67 33.12
C TYR A 101 34.18 7.62 34.26
N ASN A 102 33.17 8.43 34.15
CA ASN A 102 32.76 9.39 35.16
C ASN A 102 31.36 9.17 35.71
N GLY A 103 30.58 8.25 35.12
CA GLY A 103 29.22 7.94 35.55
C GLY A 103 28.21 9.05 35.30
N ALA A 104 28.50 10.01 34.41
CA ALA A 104 27.57 11.05 34.03
C ALA A 104 26.41 10.47 33.20
N ASP A 105 25.19 10.94 33.45
CA ASP A 105 24.02 10.64 32.61
C ASP A 105 24.15 11.37 31.27
N LEU A 106 24.15 10.62 30.20
CA LEU A 106 24.25 11.07 28.82
C LEU A 106 22.91 11.19 28.12
N GLY A 107 21.82 10.95 28.85
CA GLY A 107 20.44 11.08 28.38
C GLY A 107 19.77 9.75 28.01
N GLU A 108 18.52 9.84 27.60
CA GLU A 108 17.72 8.66 27.26
C GLU A 108 18.32 7.86 26.10
N THR A 109 18.42 6.53 26.25
CA THR A 109 18.82 5.60 25.18
C THR A 109 17.85 5.65 24.01
N ARG A 110 16.55 5.82 24.29
CA ARG A 110 15.46 5.89 23.30
C ARG A 110 14.71 7.23 23.43
N PRO A 111 15.20 8.32 22.84
CA PRO A 111 14.51 9.60 22.84
C PRO A 111 13.14 9.52 22.17
N ARG A 112 12.28 10.50 22.41
CA ARG A 112 10.89 10.54 21.88
C ARG A 112 10.80 10.31 20.37
N SER A 113 11.75 10.86 19.62
CA SER A 113 11.86 10.67 18.16
C SER A 113 12.08 9.21 17.75
N VAL A 114 12.94 8.48 18.47
CA VAL A 114 13.18 7.04 18.25
C VAL A 114 11.92 6.25 18.61
N ARG A 115 11.29 6.55 19.75
CA ARG A 115 10.01 5.91 20.14
C ARG A 115 8.90 6.11 19.10
N PHE A 116 8.84 7.30 18.49
CA PHE A 116 7.91 7.56 17.40
C PHE A 116 8.20 6.71 16.14
N ILE A 117 9.48 6.55 15.78
CA ILE A 117 9.87 5.66 14.68
C ILE A 117 9.49 4.20 15.00
N ASP A 118 9.75 3.73 16.22
CA ASP A 118 9.37 2.40 16.67
C ASP A 118 7.85 2.21 16.64
N TRP A 119 7.08 3.23 17.04
CA TRP A 119 5.62 3.23 16.94
C TRP A 119 5.14 3.13 15.48
N LEU A 120 5.76 3.87 14.55
CA LEU A 120 5.47 3.75 13.11
C LEU A 120 5.80 2.35 12.58
N VAL A 121 6.88 1.74 13.07
CA VAL A 121 7.21 0.34 12.71
C VAL A 121 6.13 -0.60 13.19
N SER A 122 5.71 -0.51 14.46
CA SER A 122 4.65 -1.37 14.99
C SER A 122 3.31 -1.13 14.28
N LEU A 123 2.99 0.12 13.95
CA LEU A 123 1.78 0.41 13.16
C LEU A 123 1.82 -0.23 11.78
N HIS A 124 2.99 -0.27 11.12
CA HIS A 124 3.15 -0.85 9.79
C HIS A 124 3.25 -2.38 9.83
N ASP A 125 3.98 -2.95 10.77
CA ASP A 125 4.27 -4.40 10.84
C ASP A 125 3.14 -5.20 11.50
N ASP A 126 2.59 -4.69 12.60
CA ASP A 126 1.63 -5.42 13.43
C ASP A 126 0.37 -4.63 13.82
N LEU A 127 0.10 -3.50 13.17
CA LEU A 127 -1.08 -2.65 13.43
C LEU A 127 -1.26 -2.28 14.90
N LEU A 128 -0.15 -2.18 15.67
CA LEU A 128 -0.10 -1.97 17.13
C LEU A 128 -0.76 -3.10 17.95
N GLY A 129 -1.05 -4.24 17.33
CA GLY A 129 -1.74 -5.40 17.93
C GLY A 129 -0.83 -6.61 18.17
N GLY A 130 0.50 -6.44 18.07
CA GLY A 130 1.46 -7.53 18.24
C GLY A 130 1.20 -8.70 17.30
N MET A 131 1.27 -9.94 17.77
CA MET A 131 1.10 -11.12 16.91
C MET A 131 -0.26 -11.18 16.22
N ASN A 132 -1.35 -10.82 16.91
CA ASN A 132 -2.68 -10.80 16.30
C ASN A 132 -2.79 -9.74 15.21
N GLY A 133 -2.27 -8.56 15.46
CA GLY A 133 -2.22 -7.48 14.47
C GLY A 133 -1.36 -7.85 13.26
N ARG A 134 -0.25 -8.55 13.47
CA ARG A 134 0.60 -9.08 12.39
C ARG A 134 -0.15 -10.07 11.50
N ILE A 135 -0.94 -10.98 12.07
CA ILE A 135 -1.77 -11.91 11.30
C ILE A 135 -2.83 -11.14 10.47
N VAL A 136 -3.50 -10.16 11.10
CA VAL A 136 -4.46 -9.30 10.40
C VAL A 136 -3.78 -8.55 9.24
N ASN A 137 -2.56 -8.06 9.44
CA ASN A 137 -1.76 -7.41 8.41
C ASN A 137 -1.45 -8.38 7.24
N GLY A 138 -1.08 -9.63 7.53
CA GLY A 138 -0.88 -10.67 6.52
C GLY A 138 -2.15 -10.98 5.71
N VAL A 139 -3.31 -11.08 6.38
CA VAL A 139 -4.62 -11.24 5.71
C VAL A 139 -4.92 -10.02 4.82
N GLY A 140 -4.63 -8.81 5.31
CA GLY A 140 -4.74 -7.57 4.51
C GLY A 140 -3.88 -7.61 3.24
N ALA A 141 -2.65 -8.13 3.33
CA ALA A 141 -1.77 -8.30 2.16
C ALA A 141 -2.33 -9.32 1.14
N ILE A 142 -2.97 -10.41 1.61
CA ILE A 142 -3.69 -11.36 0.73
C ILE A 142 -4.86 -10.66 0.02
N LEU A 143 -5.65 -9.88 0.75
CA LEU A 143 -6.76 -9.13 0.17
C LEU A 143 -6.27 -8.05 -0.83
N LEU A 144 -5.14 -7.41 -0.56
CA LEU A 144 -4.51 -6.47 -1.50
C LEU A 144 -4.03 -7.19 -2.77
N THR A 145 -3.47 -8.39 -2.65
CA THR A 145 -3.12 -9.23 -3.81
C THR A 145 -4.36 -9.55 -4.64
N LEU A 146 -5.45 -9.98 -4.01
CA LEU A 146 -6.73 -10.23 -4.67
C LEU A 146 -7.27 -8.96 -5.35
N LEU A 147 -7.15 -7.81 -4.70
CA LEU A 147 -7.54 -6.51 -5.26
C LEU A 147 -6.73 -6.17 -6.52
N CYS A 148 -5.42 -6.38 -6.51
CA CYS A 148 -4.56 -6.19 -7.68
C CYS A 148 -4.97 -7.10 -8.85
N LEU A 149 -5.14 -8.40 -8.59
CA LEU A 149 -5.49 -9.38 -9.61
C LEU A 149 -6.88 -9.12 -10.22
N THR A 150 -7.87 -8.81 -9.38
CA THR A 150 -9.21 -8.46 -9.87
C THR A 150 -9.21 -7.16 -10.63
N GLY A 151 -8.40 -6.18 -10.24
CA GLY A 151 -8.20 -4.93 -10.95
C GLY A 151 -7.61 -5.15 -12.35
N ALA A 152 -6.58 -5.98 -12.47
CA ALA A 152 -5.98 -6.35 -13.74
C ALA A 152 -6.98 -7.04 -14.69
N VAL A 153 -7.79 -7.97 -14.18
CA VAL A 153 -8.84 -8.65 -14.96
C VAL A 153 -9.90 -7.67 -15.45
N ILE A 154 -10.36 -6.74 -14.60
CA ILE A 154 -11.35 -5.72 -14.98
C ILE A 154 -10.77 -4.79 -16.03
N TRP A 155 -9.51 -4.37 -15.86
CA TRP A 155 -8.82 -3.51 -16.80
C TRP A 155 -8.70 -4.19 -18.16
N TRP A 156 -8.31 -5.47 -18.21
CA TRP A 156 -8.17 -6.25 -19.43
C TRP A 156 -9.50 -6.41 -20.19
N GLN A 157 -10.61 -6.70 -19.48
CA GLN A 157 -11.93 -6.83 -20.09
C GLN A 157 -12.46 -5.52 -20.66
N GLY A 158 -12.00 -4.38 -20.13
CA GLY A 158 -12.35 -3.05 -20.63
C GLY A 158 -11.55 -2.61 -21.87
N ALA A 159 -10.56 -3.38 -22.31
CA ALA A 159 -9.51 -2.94 -23.22
C ALA A 159 -9.64 -3.46 -24.67
N SER A 160 -10.83 -3.48 -25.26
CA SER A 160 -10.91 -3.58 -26.75
C SER A 160 -10.09 -2.46 -27.44
N LYS A 161 -9.74 -1.41 -26.71
CA LYS A 161 -8.83 -0.33 -27.06
C LYS A 161 -7.94 -0.02 -25.86
N TRP A 162 -7.08 -1.00 -25.47
CA TRP A 162 -6.23 -0.96 -24.28
C TRP A 162 -5.44 0.34 -24.09
N GLN A 163 -5.00 0.96 -25.19
CA GLN A 163 -4.29 2.25 -25.17
C GLN A 163 -5.12 3.38 -24.52
N ARG A 164 -6.46 3.33 -24.59
CA ARG A 164 -7.32 4.32 -23.95
C ARG A 164 -7.36 4.19 -22.42
N GLY A 165 -7.11 3.00 -21.91
CA GLY A 165 -6.99 2.75 -20.46
C GLY A 165 -5.69 3.25 -19.86
N LEU A 166 -4.71 3.67 -20.67
CA LEU A 166 -3.40 4.18 -20.24
C LEU A 166 -3.34 5.69 -20.14
N THR A 167 -4.34 6.39 -20.68
CA THR A 167 -4.33 7.86 -20.81
C THR A 167 -5.56 8.49 -20.20
N VAL A 168 -5.41 9.72 -19.70
CA VAL A 168 -6.48 10.51 -19.11
C VAL A 168 -7.04 11.49 -20.12
N GLN A 169 -8.36 11.47 -20.35
CA GLN A 169 -9.03 12.40 -21.24
C GLN A 169 -9.47 13.66 -20.47
N TRP A 170 -8.56 14.62 -20.35
CA TRP A 170 -8.75 15.84 -19.56
C TRP A 170 -9.92 16.74 -19.99
N ARG A 171 -10.38 16.61 -21.24
CA ARG A 171 -11.50 17.38 -21.80
C ARG A 171 -12.87 16.74 -21.54
N SER A 172 -12.90 15.63 -20.80
CA SER A 172 -14.14 14.93 -20.44
C SER A 172 -14.71 15.44 -19.10
N GLY A 173 -15.95 15.05 -18.80
CA GLY A 173 -16.54 15.36 -17.50
C GLY A 173 -15.80 14.69 -16.34
N TRP A 174 -15.88 15.28 -15.14
CA TRP A 174 -15.17 14.85 -13.93
C TRP A 174 -15.23 13.35 -13.64
N GLN A 175 -16.38 12.73 -13.81
CA GLN A 175 -16.55 11.28 -13.57
C GLN A 175 -15.69 10.43 -14.49
N ARG A 176 -15.55 10.86 -15.75
CA ARG A 176 -14.70 10.18 -16.74
C ARG A 176 -13.22 10.39 -16.41
N ILE A 177 -12.82 11.61 -16.06
CA ILE A 177 -11.45 11.92 -15.65
C ILE A 177 -11.05 11.05 -14.45
N ASN A 178 -11.91 10.96 -13.42
CA ASN A 178 -11.65 10.13 -12.23
C ASN A 178 -11.50 8.63 -12.58
N TRP A 179 -12.34 8.12 -13.49
CA TRP A 179 -12.22 6.76 -13.99
C TRP A 179 -10.89 6.54 -14.73
N ASP A 180 -10.53 7.43 -15.65
CA ASP A 180 -9.30 7.33 -16.43
C ASP A 180 -8.07 7.43 -15.53
N LEU A 181 -8.07 8.32 -14.53
CA LEU A 181 -7.01 8.42 -13.52
C LEU A 181 -6.84 7.12 -12.75
N HIS A 182 -7.94 6.56 -12.21
CA HIS A 182 -7.88 5.28 -11.48
C HIS A 182 -7.33 4.16 -12.35
N SER A 183 -7.80 4.05 -13.58
CA SER A 183 -7.41 3.03 -14.56
C SER A 183 -5.93 3.16 -14.95
N ALA A 184 -5.50 4.36 -15.36
CA ALA A 184 -4.14 4.60 -15.83
C ALA A 184 -3.12 4.47 -14.68
N ILE A 185 -3.37 5.10 -13.53
CA ILE A 185 -2.48 5.00 -12.37
C ILE A 185 -2.42 3.55 -11.88
N GLY A 186 -3.57 2.86 -11.82
CA GLY A 186 -3.65 1.46 -11.42
C GLY A 186 -2.83 0.54 -12.32
N PHE A 187 -2.87 0.74 -13.63
CA PHE A 187 -2.05 -0.01 -14.58
C PHE A 187 -0.55 0.20 -14.35
N TRP A 188 -0.10 1.46 -14.29
CA TRP A 188 1.33 1.76 -14.14
C TRP A 188 1.90 1.36 -12.79
N ALA A 189 1.09 1.38 -11.73
CA ALA A 189 1.50 0.98 -10.39
C ALA A 189 1.32 -0.52 -10.11
N PHE A 190 0.62 -1.25 -10.98
CA PHE A 190 0.20 -2.64 -10.74
C PHE A 190 1.34 -3.54 -10.27
N VAL A 191 2.46 -3.53 -10.98
CA VAL A 191 3.61 -4.40 -10.66
C VAL A 191 4.20 -4.06 -9.29
N ALA A 192 4.38 -2.76 -8.99
CA ALA A 192 4.95 -2.33 -7.72
C ALA A 192 4.04 -2.70 -6.54
N VAL A 193 2.72 -2.43 -6.66
CA VAL A 193 1.74 -2.76 -5.60
C VAL A 193 1.62 -4.27 -5.42
N LEU A 194 1.63 -5.05 -6.50
CA LEU A 194 1.59 -6.51 -6.44
C LEU A 194 2.83 -7.08 -5.74
N VAL A 195 4.02 -6.55 -6.05
CA VAL A 195 5.28 -6.94 -5.37
C VAL A 195 5.20 -6.64 -3.89
N TRP A 196 4.70 -5.46 -3.48
CA TRP A 196 4.52 -5.13 -2.06
C TRP A 196 3.49 -6.03 -1.38
N ALA A 197 2.39 -6.36 -2.04
CA ALA A 197 1.38 -7.27 -1.49
C ALA A 197 1.94 -8.69 -1.26
N ILE A 198 2.55 -9.28 -2.29
CA ILE A 198 3.14 -10.63 -2.20
C ILE A 198 4.29 -10.67 -1.18
N SER A 199 5.18 -9.68 -1.21
CA SER A 199 6.26 -9.61 -0.23
C SER A 199 5.75 -9.37 1.19
N GLY A 200 4.65 -8.63 1.37
CA GLY A 200 3.97 -8.49 2.65
C GLY A 200 3.45 -9.82 3.18
N ILE A 201 2.84 -10.64 2.32
CA ILE A 201 2.43 -12.02 2.69
C ILE A 201 3.64 -12.83 3.13
N TYR A 202 4.74 -12.79 2.36
CA TYR A 202 5.98 -13.52 2.68
C TYR A 202 6.56 -13.10 4.03
N LEU A 203 6.61 -11.79 4.32
CA LEU A 203 7.17 -11.29 5.57
C LEU A 203 6.36 -11.68 6.81
N VAL A 204 5.04 -11.88 6.66
CA VAL A 204 4.17 -12.33 7.75
C VAL A 204 4.15 -13.87 7.84
N PHE A 205 4.05 -14.54 6.71
CA PHE A 205 3.92 -15.99 6.60
C PHE A 205 5.09 -16.61 5.81
N PRO A 206 6.33 -16.63 6.35
CA PRO A 206 7.50 -17.11 5.59
C PRO A 206 7.47 -18.62 5.32
N HIS A 207 6.88 -19.42 6.22
CA HIS A 207 6.90 -20.87 6.12
C HIS A 207 6.34 -21.46 4.81
N PRO A 208 5.16 -21.04 4.30
CA PRO A 208 4.66 -21.54 3.02
C PRO A 208 5.63 -21.31 1.84
N PHE A 209 6.31 -20.15 1.86
CA PHE A 209 7.28 -19.82 0.81
C PHE A 209 8.56 -20.67 0.92
N GLY A 210 9.07 -20.87 2.14
CA GLY A 210 10.18 -21.78 2.40
C GLY A 210 9.85 -23.21 2.00
N ALA A 211 8.68 -23.72 2.39
CA ALA A 211 8.23 -25.06 2.01
C ALA A 211 8.11 -25.24 0.49
N LEU A 212 7.67 -24.18 -0.23
CA LEU A 212 7.65 -24.20 -1.69
C LEU A 212 9.07 -24.27 -2.27
N VAL A 213 10.03 -23.53 -1.72
CA VAL A 213 11.44 -23.60 -2.14
C VAL A 213 12.00 -24.98 -1.85
N ASP A 214 11.74 -25.55 -0.68
CA ASP A 214 12.21 -26.90 -0.30
C ASP A 214 11.63 -27.98 -1.21
N PHE A 215 10.38 -27.84 -1.62
CA PHE A 215 9.73 -28.76 -2.56
C PHE A 215 10.30 -28.64 -3.98
N LEU A 216 10.55 -27.43 -4.48
CA LEU A 216 11.05 -27.21 -5.84
C LEU A 216 12.56 -27.42 -5.96
N GLN A 217 13.30 -27.15 -4.90
CA GLN A 217 14.76 -27.26 -4.82
C GLN A 217 15.16 -27.81 -3.45
N PRO A 218 15.12 -29.15 -3.26
CA PRO A 218 15.53 -29.78 -2.01
C PRO A 218 16.92 -29.29 -1.58
N LEU A 219 17.11 -29.17 -0.26
CA LEU A 219 18.39 -28.73 0.31
C LEU A 219 19.45 -29.84 0.04
N ASP A 220 20.53 -29.42 -0.60
CA ASP A 220 21.73 -30.25 -0.74
C ASP A 220 22.77 -29.76 0.30
N PRO A 221 23.05 -30.54 1.36
CA PRO A 221 23.96 -30.13 2.43
C PRO A 221 25.41 -29.96 1.96
N GLU A 222 25.80 -30.59 0.84
CA GLU A 222 27.16 -30.49 0.29
C GLU A 222 27.32 -29.31 -0.68
N SER A 223 26.25 -28.68 -1.08
CA SER A 223 26.26 -27.54 -2.02
C SER A 223 26.68 -26.26 -1.34
N LEU A 224 27.75 -25.63 -1.82
CA LEU A 224 28.18 -24.29 -1.41
C LEU A 224 27.42 -23.16 -2.15
N VAL A 225 26.59 -23.52 -3.13
CA VAL A 225 25.85 -22.53 -3.93
C VAL A 225 24.47 -22.31 -3.33
N PRO A 226 24.07 -21.04 -3.03
CA PRO A 226 22.75 -20.75 -2.56
C PRO A 226 21.67 -21.17 -3.56
N ARG A 227 20.56 -21.74 -3.07
CA ARG A 227 19.43 -22.13 -3.92
C ARG A 227 18.81 -20.90 -4.58
N ARG A 228 18.39 -21.04 -5.83
CA ARG A 228 17.74 -19.93 -6.57
C ARG A 228 16.46 -19.46 -5.88
N GLY A 229 15.72 -20.39 -5.25
CA GLY A 229 14.52 -20.04 -4.48
C GLY A 229 14.82 -19.16 -3.28
N ASP A 230 15.88 -19.44 -2.51
CA ASP A 230 16.30 -18.61 -1.37
C ASP A 230 16.72 -17.21 -1.83
N LEU A 231 17.47 -17.14 -2.94
CA LEU A 231 17.82 -15.85 -3.54
C LEU A 231 16.57 -15.05 -3.99
N ALA A 232 15.57 -15.74 -4.55
CA ALA A 232 14.31 -15.09 -4.93
C ALA A 232 13.56 -14.52 -3.71
N LEU A 233 13.50 -15.27 -2.59
CA LEU A 233 12.89 -14.80 -1.35
C LEU A 233 13.68 -13.61 -0.74
N GLU A 234 15.01 -13.68 -0.79
CA GLU A 234 15.85 -12.55 -0.37
C GLU A 234 15.57 -11.28 -1.22
N TRP A 235 15.47 -11.46 -2.55
CA TRP A 235 15.12 -10.35 -3.45
C TRP A 235 13.73 -9.81 -3.20
N LEU A 236 12.76 -10.68 -2.91
CA LEU A 236 11.40 -10.28 -2.57
C LEU A 236 11.38 -9.37 -1.33
N ALA A 237 12.18 -9.71 -0.29
CA ALA A 237 12.35 -8.86 0.89
C ALA A 237 13.09 -7.54 0.54
N LYS A 238 14.17 -7.59 -0.26
CA LYS A 238 14.88 -6.38 -0.70
C LYS A 238 13.99 -5.42 -1.47
N LEU A 239 13.13 -5.94 -2.34
CA LEU A 239 12.13 -5.20 -3.09
C LEU A 239 11.09 -4.55 -2.16
N HIS A 240 10.57 -5.28 -1.16
CA HIS A 240 9.64 -4.71 -0.19
C HIS A 240 10.22 -3.46 0.49
N PHE A 241 11.44 -3.57 0.97
CA PHE A 241 12.12 -2.50 1.72
C PHE A 241 12.77 -1.42 0.84
N GLY A 242 12.77 -1.56 -0.49
CA GLY A 242 13.49 -0.65 -1.38
C GLY A 242 15.02 -0.64 -1.18
N ARG A 243 15.63 -1.80 -0.81
CA ARG A 243 17.04 -1.91 -0.42
C ARG A 243 17.90 -2.59 -1.48
N PHE A 244 17.84 -2.15 -2.73
CA PHE A 244 18.58 -2.81 -3.81
C PHE A 244 19.43 -1.87 -4.68
N ALA A 245 19.10 -0.58 -4.79
CA ALA A 245 19.87 0.38 -5.62
C ALA A 245 20.10 1.73 -4.91
N GLY A 246 20.30 1.68 -3.59
CA GLY A 246 20.71 2.85 -2.79
C GLY A 246 19.59 3.88 -2.57
N ILE A 247 19.99 5.15 -2.40
CA ILE A 247 19.07 6.23 -2.00
C ILE A 247 18.01 6.55 -3.08
N LYS A 248 18.36 6.42 -4.36
CA LYS A 248 17.45 6.68 -5.48
C LYS A 248 16.22 5.77 -5.40
N THR A 249 16.43 4.47 -5.14
CA THR A 249 15.35 3.50 -4.98
C THR A 249 14.43 3.86 -3.82
N LYS A 250 14.99 4.33 -2.71
CA LYS A 250 14.19 4.74 -1.55
C LYS A 250 13.24 5.89 -1.88
N TRP A 251 13.72 6.90 -2.58
CA TRP A 251 12.88 8.01 -3.04
C TRP A 251 11.80 7.52 -4.01
N THR A 252 12.16 6.66 -4.97
CA THR A 252 11.18 6.06 -5.88
C THR A 252 10.12 5.28 -5.11
N TRP A 253 10.50 4.45 -4.14
CA TRP A 253 9.57 3.68 -3.31
C TRP A 253 8.67 4.57 -2.46
N ALA A 254 9.21 5.61 -1.85
CA ALA A 254 8.45 6.57 -1.06
C ALA A 254 7.40 7.30 -1.92
N ILE A 255 7.77 7.71 -3.13
CA ILE A 255 6.84 8.37 -4.08
C ILE A 255 5.77 7.39 -4.57
N LEU A 256 6.17 6.18 -4.98
CA LEU A 256 5.24 5.13 -5.40
C LEU A 256 4.26 4.74 -4.28
N GLY A 257 4.68 4.82 -3.02
CA GLY A 257 3.82 4.55 -1.87
C GLY A 257 2.65 5.54 -1.70
N ILE A 258 2.68 6.69 -2.38
CA ILE A 258 1.55 7.62 -2.42
C ILE A 258 0.44 7.14 -3.38
N ILE A 259 0.77 6.27 -4.32
CA ILE A 259 -0.16 5.84 -5.37
C ILE A 259 -1.37 5.07 -4.82
N PRO A 260 -1.23 4.04 -3.96
CA PRO A 260 -2.39 3.31 -3.44
C PRO A 260 -3.39 4.20 -2.67
N PRO A 261 -2.98 5.18 -1.85
CA PRO A 261 -3.88 6.23 -1.33
C PRO A 261 -4.68 6.97 -2.41
N VAL A 262 -4.04 7.37 -3.51
CA VAL A 262 -4.72 8.03 -4.64
C VAL A 262 -5.71 7.09 -5.31
N LEU A 263 -5.34 5.82 -5.50
CA LEU A 263 -6.23 4.79 -6.03
C LEU A 263 -7.43 4.54 -5.11
N PHE A 264 -7.23 4.54 -3.79
CA PHE A 264 -8.34 4.44 -2.85
C PHE A 264 -9.29 5.63 -2.97
N ILE A 265 -8.78 6.86 -2.99
CA ILE A 265 -9.61 8.07 -3.12
C ILE A 265 -10.41 8.05 -4.42
N THR A 266 -9.77 7.77 -5.57
CA THR A 266 -10.45 7.71 -6.86
C THR A 266 -11.48 6.58 -6.92
N GLY A 267 -11.17 5.42 -6.33
CA GLY A 267 -12.09 4.28 -6.19
C GLY A 267 -13.28 4.61 -5.30
N ALA A 268 -13.06 5.26 -4.15
CA ALA A 268 -14.11 5.69 -3.23
C ALA A 268 -15.05 6.71 -3.87
N VAL A 269 -14.54 7.65 -4.67
CA VAL A 269 -15.36 8.59 -5.46
C VAL A 269 -16.22 7.85 -6.49
N MET A 270 -15.69 6.83 -7.17
CA MET A 270 -16.47 6.02 -8.09
C MET A 270 -17.58 5.23 -7.36
N TRP A 271 -17.24 4.63 -6.22
CA TRP A 271 -18.20 3.91 -5.38
C TRP A 271 -19.31 4.83 -4.89
N TRP A 272 -18.98 6.02 -4.39
CA TRP A 272 -19.94 7.03 -3.94
C TRP A 272 -20.93 7.40 -5.04
N ASN A 273 -20.41 7.72 -6.24
CA ASN A 273 -21.25 8.11 -7.37
C ASN A 273 -22.15 6.98 -7.88
N ARG A 274 -21.69 5.73 -7.79
CA ARG A 274 -22.40 4.57 -8.33
C ARG A 274 -23.36 3.93 -7.34
N VAL A 275 -23.01 3.90 -6.06
CA VAL A 275 -23.78 3.18 -5.03
C VAL A 275 -24.60 4.13 -4.18
N LEU A 276 -23.98 5.14 -3.56
CA LEU A 276 -24.68 5.97 -2.57
C LEU A 276 -25.56 7.08 -3.20
N ARG A 277 -25.08 7.72 -4.27
CA ARG A 277 -25.82 8.82 -4.90
C ARG A 277 -27.18 8.39 -5.44
N PRO A 278 -27.38 7.24 -6.13
CA PRO A 278 -28.68 6.77 -6.55
C PRO A 278 -29.64 6.50 -5.39
N PHE A 279 -29.15 5.94 -4.27
CA PHE A 279 -29.99 5.72 -3.08
C PHE A 279 -30.52 7.03 -2.49
N ARG A 280 -29.78 8.12 -2.57
CA ARG A 280 -30.22 9.44 -2.10
C ARG A 280 -31.18 10.14 -3.06
N SER A 281 -31.05 9.91 -4.37
CA SER A 281 -31.94 10.49 -5.39
C SER A 281 -33.23 9.72 -5.60
N GLY A 282 -33.29 8.42 -5.28
CA GLY A 282 -34.49 7.56 -5.42
C GLY A 282 -35.65 7.90 -4.49
N ARG A 283 -35.51 8.84 -3.57
CA ARG A 283 -36.60 9.33 -2.71
C ARG A 283 -37.46 10.45 -3.34
N ARG A 284 -37.21 10.84 -4.61
CA ARG A 284 -37.99 11.86 -5.33
C ARG A 284 -38.40 11.40 -6.73
N GLN A 285 -39.05 10.22 -6.86
CA GLN A 285 -39.97 10.04 -7.97
C GLN A 285 -41.33 10.43 -7.45
N PRO A 286 -41.98 11.50 -7.93
CA PRO A 286 -43.37 11.73 -7.70
C PRO A 286 -44.13 10.56 -8.33
N ALA A 287 -45.08 9.99 -7.60
CA ALA A 287 -45.98 8.98 -8.07
C ALA A 287 -46.52 9.40 -9.45
N ARG A 288 -46.27 8.61 -10.47
CA ARG A 288 -46.87 8.73 -11.79
C ARG A 288 -48.33 8.45 -11.58
N THR A 289 -49.12 9.50 -11.46
CA THR A 289 -50.58 9.49 -11.42
C THR A 289 -51.05 8.73 -12.66
N LYS A 290 -51.69 7.59 -12.44
CA LYS A 290 -52.39 6.78 -13.43
C LYS A 290 -53.75 7.43 -13.81
N ASP A 291 -53.80 8.71 -14.11
CA ASP A 291 -55.00 9.41 -14.51
C ASP A 291 -54.82 10.11 -15.85
N SER A 292 -54.63 9.32 -16.90
CA SER A 292 -54.84 9.83 -18.27
C SER A 292 -55.13 8.68 -19.25
N LEU A 293 -56.01 7.76 -18.84
CA LEU A 293 -56.58 6.76 -19.75
C LEU A 293 -58.11 6.81 -19.69
N HIS A 294 -58.71 7.97 -19.91
CA HIS A 294 -60.12 8.08 -20.28
C HIS A 294 -60.36 9.49 -20.79
N GLU A 295 -60.24 9.66 -22.10
CA GLU A 295 -61.06 10.56 -22.92
C GLU A 295 -60.69 10.33 -24.39
N GLN A 296 -61.37 9.34 -25.00
CA GLN A 296 -61.60 9.37 -26.43
C GLN A 296 -62.96 10.04 -26.66
N PRO A 297 -63.07 11.11 -27.41
CA PRO A 297 -64.36 11.50 -27.97
C PRO A 297 -64.63 10.68 -29.25
N ALA A 298 -65.73 9.97 -29.21
CA ALA A 298 -66.34 9.34 -30.36
C ALA A 298 -67.00 10.42 -31.26
N GLY A 299 -66.89 10.25 -32.55
CA GLY A 299 -67.89 10.83 -33.48
C GLY A 299 -67.37 11.73 -34.59
N GLY A 300 -67.49 11.28 -35.84
CA GLY A 300 -67.36 12.15 -37.01
C GLY A 300 -67.10 11.40 -38.32
N ILE A 301 -68.07 10.62 -38.78
CA ILE A 301 -68.17 10.10 -40.18
C ILE A 301 -68.61 11.23 -41.09
N ARG A 302 -67.88 11.50 -42.21
CA ARG A 302 -68.25 12.05 -43.51
C ARG A 302 -66.95 12.20 -44.28
N GLY A 303 -66.65 11.55 -45.38
CA GLY A 303 -67.48 11.33 -46.57
C GLY A 303 -66.76 11.96 -47.77
N ARG A 304 -66.31 11.15 -48.76
CA ARG A 304 -66.10 11.43 -50.20
C ARG A 304 -64.98 12.42 -50.54
N ARG A 305 -64.04 12.10 -51.43
CA ARG A 305 -64.16 11.76 -52.85
C ARG A 305 -62.77 11.43 -53.43
N ALA A 306 -62.81 10.52 -54.39
CA ALA A 306 -61.79 10.09 -55.34
C ALA A 306 -61.31 11.27 -56.24
N ASP A 307 -60.12 11.09 -56.74
CA ASP A 307 -59.58 11.29 -58.07
C ASP A 307 -58.05 11.23 -57.91
N GLY A 308 -57.27 10.40 -58.58
CA GLY A 308 -57.24 9.98 -59.96
C GLY A 308 -55.95 10.46 -60.60
N ARG A 309 -55.23 9.46 -61.23
CA ARG A 309 -54.06 9.62 -62.09
C ARG A 309 -52.68 9.54 -61.44
N ALA A 310 -51.91 8.45 -61.62
CA ALA A 310 -51.38 7.77 -62.81
C ALA A 310 -50.09 8.43 -63.37
N HIS A 311 -49.16 7.54 -63.67
CA HIS A 311 -47.89 7.68 -64.44
C HIS A 311 -46.65 8.05 -63.56
N GLY A 312 -45.49 7.38 -63.68
CA GLY A 312 -44.92 6.44 -64.66
C GLY A 312 -43.58 5.92 -64.12
N VAL A 313 -43.37 4.72 -64.34
CA VAL A 313 -42.28 3.93 -64.91
C VAL A 313 -40.92 4.65 -65.13
N ALA A 314 -39.86 4.00 -64.66
CA ALA A 314 -38.59 3.61 -65.29
C ALA A 314 -37.55 3.38 -64.22
N ALA A 315 -37.04 2.20 -63.99
CA ALA A 315 -36.12 1.33 -64.69
C ALA A 315 -34.61 1.70 -64.50
N ALA A 316 -33.93 0.73 -63.91
CA ALA A 316 -32.62 0.21 -64.22
C ALA A 316 -31.35 1.02 -63.98
N GLY A 317 -30.40 0.35 -63.31
CA GLY A 317 -29.00 0.72 -63.38
C GLY A 317 -28.10 -0.08 -62.46
N ARG A 318 -27.65 -1.20 -62.92
CA ARG A 318 -26.60 -2.07 -62.36
C ARG A 318 -25.25 -1.33 -62.28
N GLY A 319 -24.47 -1.63 -61.26
CA GLY A 319 -23.08 -1.21 -61.17
C GLY A 319 -22.26 -2.06 -60.22
N LEU A 320 -21.91 -3.27 -60.61
CA LEU A 320 -20.82 -4.07 -60.09
C LEU A 320 -19.47 -3.42 -60.47
N ARG A 321 -18.59 -3.23 -59.50
CA ARG A 321 -17.12 -3.25 -59.66
C ARG A 321 -16.51 -3.65 -58.32
N ALA A 322 -15.99 -4.86 -58.18
CA ALA A 322 -14.70 -5.38 -58.59
C ALA A 322 -13.59 -5.09 -57.59
N VAL A 323 -13.25 -6.15 -56.94
CA VAL A 323 -12.03 -6.57 -56.25
C VAL A 323 -10.76 -5.95 -56.82
N ARG A 324 -9.88 -5.47 -55.93
CA ARG A 324 -8.44 -5.40 -56.22
C ARG A 324 -7.61 -5.83 -55.01
N ILE A 325 -7.16 -7.05 -55.06
CA ILE A 325 -6.05 -7.64 -54.37
C ILE A 325 -4.76 -6.98 -54.87
N ARG A 326 -3.89 -6.53 -53.99
CA ARG A 326 -2.47 -6.36 -54.29
C ARG A 326 -1.64 -6.95 -53.19
N HIS A 327 -0.98 -8.02 -53.53
CA HIS A 327 0.22 -8.59 -52.93
C HIS A 327 1.43 -7.68 -53.17
N GLU A 328 2.51 -7.97 -52.44
CA GLU A 328 3.94 -7.57 -52.57
C GLU A 328 4.32 -6.39 -51.63
N ARG A 329 5.33 -6.43 -50.79
CA ARG A 329 6.45 -7.38 -50.48
C ARG A 329 6.76 -7.23 -48.98
#